data_47dc42ca8d08dd399cd0872670c5ece7
#
_entry.id   47dc42ca8d08dd399cd0872670c5ece7
#
_cell.length_a   1.000
_cell.length_b   1.000
_cell.length_c   1.000
_cell.angle_alpha   90.00
_cell.angle_beta   90.00
_cell.angle_gamma   90.00
#
_symmetry.space_group_name_H-M   'P 1'
#
loop_
_entity.id
_entity.type
_entity.pdbx_description
1 polymer ?
#
loop_
_entity_poly.entity_id
_entity_poly.type
_entity_poly.pdbx_seq_one_letter_code
_entity_poly.pdbx_strand_id
1 'polypeptide(L)'
;MNLPPIVTCSGPLVCHALRLRRGADLLESVKALCAEKHIAAGVVLSAVGCISRGRIRDASGVTVREITEHCEIVSLNGTVSQNRCHLHIALSKEDLTTIGGHLCAGCIVNTTCELVIAEIPATAIEKEFDAETGYQELVFRAAE
;
A
#
# COMPACT_ATOMS: atom_id res chain seq x y z
N MET A 1 -32.25 -5.81 6.76
CA MET A 1 -30.80 -5.81 7.08
C MET A 1 -30.38 -4.38 7.39
N ASN A 2 -29.98 -4.08 8.61
CA ASN A 2 -29.37 -2.79 8.91
C ASN A 2 -27.93 -2.86 8.46
N LEU A 3 -27.60 -2.21 7.34
CA LEU A 3 -26.23 -2.02 6.94
C LEU A 3 -25.55 -1.09 7.96
N PRO A 4 -24.29 -1.33 8.31
CA PRO A 4 -23.55 -0.41 9.18
C PRO A 4 -23.50 0.98 8.54
N PRO A 5 -23.39 2.05 9.34
CA PRO A 5 -23.33 3.40 8.83
C PRO A 5 -22.11 3.57 7.93
N ILE A 6 -22.32 4.15 6.74
CA ILE A 6 -21.26 4.50 5.83
C ILE A 6 -20.63 5.80 6.36
N VAL A 7 -19.35 5.74 6.73
CA VAL A 7 -18.57 6.93 7.04
C VAL A 7 -18.08 7.53 5.74
N THR A 8 -18.46 8.77 5.47
CA THR A 8 -18.02 9.52 4.29
C THR A 8 -17.19 10.73 4.73
N CYS A 9 -16.06 10.91 4.11
CA CYS A 9 -15.24 12.09 4.24
C CYS A 9 -15.05 12.72 2.86
N SER A 10 -15.08 14.03 2.79
CA SER A 10 -14.85 14.76 1.55
C SER A 10 -14.00 16.00 1.81
N GLY A 11 -13.14 16.33 0.87
CA GLY A 11 -12.26 17.49 0.96
C GLY A 11 -11.13 17.42 -0.05
N PRO A 12 -10.30 18.46 -0.14
CA PRO A 12 -9.14 18.46 -0.99
C PRO A 12 -8.11 17.43 -0.50
N LEU A 13 -7.52 16.67 -1.42
CA LEU A 13 -6.43 15.77 -1.12
C LEU A 13 -5.11 16.53 -0.98
N VAL A 14 -4.27 16.11 -0.04
CA VAL A 14 -2.87 16.54 0.03
C VAL A 14 -2.02 15.44 -0.58
N CYS A 15 -1.33 15.75 -1.69
CA CYS A 15 -0.54 14.78 -2.41
C CYS A 15 0.95 14.92 -2.08
N HIS A 16 1.59 13.81 -1.79
CA HIS A 16 3.03 13.66 -1.60
C HIS A 16 3.60 12.89 -2.79
N ALA A 17 4.39 13.56 -3.62
CA ALA A 17 5.07 12.95 -4.75
C ALA A 17 6.54 12.73 -4.40
N LEU A 18 7.05 11.52 -4.64
CA LEU A 18 8.44 11.19 -4.35
C LEU A 18 8.99 10.20 -5.38
N ARG A 19 10.29 10.22 -5.55
CA ARG A 19 11.01 9.23 -6.34
C ARG A 19 11.88 8.38 -5.44
N LEU A 20 11.59 7.10 -5.37
CA LEU A 20 12.45 6.13 -4.70
C LEU A 20 13.62 5.76 -5.63
N ARG A 21 14.81 5.68 -5.06
CA ARG A 21 16.02 5.32 -5.79
C ARG A 21 16.26 3.82 -5.73
N ARG A 22 17.16 3.36 -6.61
CA ARG A 22 17.63 1.98 -6.63
C ARG A 22 18.07 1.53 -5.23
N GLY A 23 17.64 0.34 -4.84
CA GLY A 23 17.94 -0.28 -3.56
C GLY A 23 16.97 0.07 -2.43
N ALA A 24 16.05 1.02 -2.64
CA ALA A 24 15.02 1.31 -1.66
C ALA A 24 14.03 0.14 -1.54
N ASP A 25 13.62 -0.19 -0.31
CA ASP A 25 12.49 -1.07 -0.06
C ASP A 25 11.18 -0.29 -0.24
N LEU A 26 10.31 -0.78 -1.12
CA LEU A 26 9.08 -0.07 -1.48
C LEU A 26 8.14 0.11 -0.29
N LEU A 27 7.88 -0.96 0.47
CA LEU A 27 6.96 -0.90 1.61
C LEU A 27 7.52 -0.06 2.76
N GLU A 28 8.80 -0.25 3.09
CA GLU A 28 9.43 0.50 4.17
C GLU A 28 9.55 2.00 3.83
N SER A 29 9.74 2.34 2.55
CA SER A 29 9.71 3.74 2.09
C SER A 29 8.33 4.39 2.26
N VAL A 30 7.26 3.66 1.94
CA VAL A 30 5.88 4.14 2.17
C VAL A 30 5.63 4.35 3.65
N LYS A 31 5.99 3.40 4.51
CA LYS A 31 5.85 3.52 5.96
C LYS A 31 6.62 4.71 6.52
N ALA A 32 7.86 4.90 6.07
CA ALA A 32 8.70 6.02 6.50
C ALA A 32 8.07 7.37 6.16
N LEU A 33 7.54 7.51 4.94
CA LEU A 33 6.83 8.72 4.53
C LEU A 33 5.60 8.98 5.39
N CYS A 34 4.78 7.95 5.61
CA CYS A 34 3.57 8.07 6.41
C CYS A 34 3.87 8.49 7.86
N ALA A 35 4.94 7.94 8.43
CA ALA A 35 5.40 8.31 9.77
C ALA A 35 5.95 9.75 9.82
N GLU A 36 6.80 10.13 8.85
CA GLU A 36 7.38 11.49 8.77
C GLU A 36 6.31 12.57 8.62
N LYS A 37 5.32 12.31 7.78
CA LYS A 37 4.23 13.26 7.50
C LYS A 37 3.04 13.13 8.45
N HIS A 38 3.10 12.22 9.41
CA HIS A 38 1.99 11.94 10.36
C HIS A 38 0.66 11.65 9.65
N ILE A 39 0.70 10.92 8.53
CA ILE A 39 -0.50 10.61 7.75
C ILE A 39 -1.42 9.70 8.57
N ALA A 40 -2.57 10.20 8.93
CA ALA A 40 -3.59 9.44 9.67
C ALA A 40 -4.40 8.52 8.78
N ALA A 41 -4.65 8.93 7.54
CA ALA A 41 -5.29 8.14 6.49
C ALA A 41 -4.83 8.60 5.12
N GLY A 42 -4.53 7.67 4.24
CA GLY A 42 -4.14 7.97 2.87
C GLY A 42 -4.30 6.76 1.94
N VAL A 43 -4.10 7.02 0.66
CA VAL A 43 -4.13 6.01 -0.40
C VAL A 43 -2.95 6.20 -1.35
N VAL A 44 -2.51 5.12 -1.98
CA VAL A 44 -1.59 5.21 -3.10
C VAL A 44 -2.39 5.60 -4.35
N LEU A 45 -2.03 6.71 -4.98
CA LEU A 45 -2.64 7.15 -6.25
C LEU A 45 -1.91 6.58 -7.46
N SER A 46 -0.58 6.54 -7.40
CA SER A 46 0.25 6.07 -8.51
C SER A 46 1.57 5.53 -8.00
N ALA A 47 2.04 4.47 -8.65
CA ALA A 47 3.40 3.97 -8.50
C ALA A 47 3.85 3.41 -9.85
N VAL A 48 4.91 3.99 -10.40
CA VAL A 48 5.49 3.57 -11.68
C VAL A 48 6.98 3.35 -11.49
N GLY A 49 7.46 2.21 -11.95
CA GLY A 49 8.87 1.87 -11.87
C GLY A 49 9.08 0.38 -11.88
N CYS A 50 10.24 -0.04 -11.46
CA CYS A 50 10.63 -1.43 -11.49
C CYS A 50 11.30 -1.89 -10.21
N ILE A 51 11.25 -3.18 -10.00
CA ILE A 51 11.91 -3.86 -8.89
C ILE A 51 12.94 -4.86 -9.41
N SER A 52 13.98 -5.10 -8.64
CA SER A 52 14.97 -6.17 -8.87
C SER A 52 14.68 -7.42 -8.05
N ARG A 53 13.88 -7.28 -7.01
CA ARG A 53 13.44 -8.37 -6.13
C ARG A 53 12.06 -8.03 -5.59
N GLY A 54 11.17 -9.03 -5.56
CA GLY A 54 9.83 -8.93 -4.98
C GLY A 54 9.61 -9.90 -3.84
N ARG A 55 8.76 -9.50 -2.91
CA ARG A 55 8.21 -10.37 -1.87
C ARG A 55 6.72 -10.11 -1.75
N ILE A 56 5.92 -11.11 -2.09
CA ILE A 56 4.46 -11.00 -2.11
C ILE A 56 3.84 -12.18 -1.35
N ARG A 57 2.86 -11.90 -0.50
CA ARG A 57 2.03 -12.95 0.09
C ARG A 57 0.89 -13.26 -0.86
N ASP A 58 0.71 -14.53 -1.16
CA ASP A 58 -0.37 -15.01 -2.03
C ASP A 58 -1.74 -15.04 -1.32
N ALA A 59 -2.78 -15.42 -2.05
CA ALA A 59 -4.16 -15.44 -1.58
C ALA A 59 -4.44 -16.48 -0.49
N SER A 60 -3.49 -17.36 -0.14
CA SER A 60 -3.61 -18.25 1.02
C SER A 60 -3.62 -17.50 2.35
N GLY A 61 -3.13 -16.25 2.34
CA GLY A 61 -2.99 -15.42 3.55
C GLY A 61 -1.76 -15.75 4.41
N VAL A 62 -1.01 -16.80 4.08
CA VAL A 62 0.14 -17.27 4.86
C VAL A 62 1.42 -17.43 4.05
N THR A 63 1.34 -17.79 2.77
CA THR A 63 2.52 -18.11 1.95
C THR A 63 3.09 -16.85 1.32
N VAL A 64 4.35 -16.54 1.63
CA VAL A 64 5.11 -15.46 0.99
C VAL A 64 5.97 -16.06 -0.11
N ARG A 65 5.89 -15.47 -1.31
CA ARG A 65 6.67 -15.87 -2.48
C ARG A 65 7.74 -14.85 -2.79
N GLU A 66 8.94 -15.34 -3.08
CA GLU A 66 10.09 -14.55 -3.53
C GLU A 66 10.09 -14.47 -5.06
N ILE A 67 10.36 -13.28 -5.59
CA ILE A 67 10.51 -13.00 -7.02
C ILE A 67 11.93 -12.46 -7.18
N THR A 68 12.76 -13.18 -7.93
CA THR A 68 14.20 -12.87 -8.09
C THR A 68 14.55 -12.32 -9.47
N GLU A 69 13.54 -12.02 -10.28
CA GLU A 69 13.67 -11.41 -11.59
C GLU A 69 13.25 -9.95 -11.59
N HIS A 70 13.71 -9.19 -12.58
CA HIS A 70 13.28 -7.82 -12.76
C HIS A 70 11.81 -7.77 -13.20
N CYS A 71 11.04 -6.89 -12.59
CA CYS A 71 9.63 -6.71 -12.94
C CYS A 71 9.29 -5.22 -12.97
N GLU A 72 8.36 -4.88 -13.85
CA GLU A 72 7.72 -3.55 -13.85
C GLU A 72 6.58 -3.51 -12.84
N ILE A 73 6.44 -2.40 -12.14
CA ILE A 73 5.28 -2.15 -11.29
C ILE A 73 4.12 -1.71 -12.18
N VAL A 74 3.13 -2.58 -12.36
CA VAL A 74 1.93 -2.29 -13.15
C VAL A 74 0.88 -1.56 -12.32
N SER A 75 0.74 -1.94 -11.06
CA SER A 75 -0.11 -1.24 -10.11
C SER A 75 0.38 -1.43 -8.68
N LEU A 76 0.13 -0.43 -7.86
CA LEU A 76 0.23 -0.48 -6.40
C LEU A 76 -0.98 0.23 -5.83
N ASN A 77 -1.81 -0.52 -5.11
CA ASN A 77 -3.06 -0.02 -4.56
C ASN A 77 -3.15 -0.32 -3.08
N GLY A 78 -3.86 0.51 -2.37
CA GLY A 78 -4.22 0.26 -0.98
C GLY A 78 -4.22 1.50 -0.11
N THR A 79 -4.46 1.27 1.16
CA THR A 79 -4.56 2.29 2.19
C THR A 79 -3.30 2.36 3.03
N VAL A 80 -2.95 3.56 3.43
CA VAL A 80 -1.74 3.85 4.19
C VAL A 80 -2.04 4.79 5.36
N SER A 81 -1.32 4.57 6.45
CA SER A 81 -1.27 5.49 7.58
C SER A 81 0.06 5.31 8.32
N GLN A 82 0.36 6.20 9.26
CA GLN A 82 1.54 6.05 10.12
C GLN A 82 1.55 4.73 10.92
N ASN A 83 0.39 4.12 11.13
CA ASN A 83 0.25 2.90 11.95
C ASN A 83 0.00 1.63 11.12
N ARG A 84 -0.40 1.76 9.85
CA ARG A 84 -0.73 0.64 8.98
C ARG A 84 -0.57 0.98 7.52
N CYS A 85 0.06 0.07 6.77
CA CYS A 85 0.03 0.06 5.31
C CYS A 85 -0.55 -1.28 4.87
N HIS A 86 -1.63 -1.23 4.08
CA HIS A 86 -2.25 -2.40 3.47
C HIS A 86 -2.25 -2.21 1.97
N LEU A 87 -1.26 -2.82 1.31
CA LEU A 87 -0.96 -2.59 -0.09
C LEU A 87 -0.95 -3.91 -0.86
N HIS A 88 -1.55 -3.88 -2.05
CA HIS A 88 -1.44 -4.93 -3.04
C HIS A 88 -0.68 -4.40 -4.25
N ILE A 89 0.17 -5.26 -4.82
CA ILE A 89 1.03 -4.94 -5.97
C ILE A 89 0.78 -5.92 -7.10
N ALA A 90 0.79 -5.42 -8.34
CA ALA A 90 0.88 -6.23 -9.55
C ALA A 90 2.18 -5.91 -10.29
N LEU A 91 2.88 -6.96 -10.69
CA LEU A 91 4.20 -6.93 -11.29
C LEU A 91 4.17 -7.62 -12.65
N SER A 92 4.64 -6.94 -13.69
CA SER A 92 4.82 -7.52 -15.02
C SER A 92 6.25 -8.01 -15.16
N LYS A 93 6.40 -9.25 -15.56
CA LYS A 93 7.67 -9.92 -15.83
C LYS A 93 8.17 -9.63 -17.25
N GLU A 94 9.37 -10.09 -17.58
CA GLU A 94 9.98 -9.91 -18.90
C GLU A 94 9.14 -10.52 -20.05
N ASP A 95 8.45 -11.62 -19.79
CA ASP A 95 7.54 -12.28 -20.73
C ASP A 95 6.14 -11.64 -20.77
N LEU A 96 5.94 -10.51 -20.09
CA LEU A 96 4.68 -9.79 -19.92
C LEU A 96 3.62 -10.52 -19.07
N THR A 97 3.92 -11.68 -18.52
CA THR A 97 3.02 -12.29 -17.53
C THR A 97 2.97 -11.42 -16.27
N THR A 98 1.77 -11.28 -15.71
CA THR A 98 1.55 -10.46 -14.52
C THR A 98 1.24 -11.34 -13.33
N ILE A 99 1.94 -11.08 -12.25
CA ILE A 99 1.75 -11.70 -10.93
C ILE A 99 1.47 -10.62 -9.90
N GLY A 100 0.78 -10.96 -8.84
CA GLY A 100 0.48 -9.97 -7.81
C GLY A 100 -0.02 -10.59 -6.52
N GLY A 101 -0.14 -9.75 -5.51
CA GLY A 101 -0.63 -10.11 -4.19
C GLY A 101 -0.34 -9.03 -3.16
N HIS A 102 -0.37 -9.42 -1.89
CA HIS A 102 -0.12 -8.52 -0.79
C HIS A 102 1.37 -8.15 -0.69
N LEU A 103 1.66 -6.86 -0.71
CA LEU A 103 3.03 -6.35 -0.65
C LEU A 103 3.67 -6.65 0.70
N CYS A 104 4.81 -7.29 0.69
CA CYS A 104 5.66 -7.51 1.87
C CYS A 104 6.94 -6.68 1.77
N ALA A 105 7.57 -6.42 2.92
CA ALA A 105 8.92 -5.88 2.94
C ALA A 105 9.89 -6.81 2.20
N GLY A 106 10.84 -6.25 1.49
CA GLY A 106 11.76 -6.99 0.61
C GLY A 106 11.46 -6.80 -0.89
N CYS A 107 10.51 -5.92 -1.26
CA CYS A 107 10.35 -5.45 -2.63
C CYS A 107 11.32 -4.31 -2.89
N ILE A 108 12.39 -4.59 -3.63
CA ILE A 108 13.53 -3.69 -3.81
C ILE A 108 13.47 -2.99 -5.16
N VAL A 109 13.43 -1.67 -5.13
CA VAL A 109 13.45 -0.82 -6.34
C VAL A 109 14.73 -1.05 -7.14
N ASN A 110 14.59 -1.26 -8.46
CA ASN A 110 15.73 -1.46 -9.33
C ASN A 110 16.35 -0.14 -9.79
N THR A 111 15.69 0.62 -10.65
CA THR A 111 16.19 1.92 -11.16
C THR A 111 15.51 3.08 -10.45
N THR A 112 14.19 3.08 -10.47
CA THR A 112 13.35 4.14 -9.89
C THR A 112 11.97 3.60 -9.55
N CYS A 113 11.31 4.24 -8.60
CA CYS A 113 9.86 4.17 -8.43
C CYS A 113 9.33 5.58 -8.17
N GLU A 114 8.50 6.05 -9.09
CA GLU A 114 7.77 7.31 -8.96
C GLU A 114 6.48 7.03 -8.22
N LEU A 115 6.34 7.59 -7.03
CA LEU A 115 5.26 7.28 -6.10
C LEU A 115 4.49 8.54 -5.74
N VAL A 116 3.17 8.47 -5.80
CA VAL A 116 2.27 9.53 -5.34
C VAL A 116 1.31 8.94 -4.31
N ILE A 117 1.32 9.51 -3.12
CA ILE A 117 0.41 9.18 -2.02
C ILE A 117 -0.48 10.38 -1.75
N ALA A 118 -1.79 10.15 -1.65
CA ALA A 118 -2.75 11.16 -1.25
C ALA A 118 -3.20 10.93 0.19
N GLU A 119 -3.09 11.98 0.98
CA GLU A 119 -3.65 12.04 2.33
C GLU A 119 -5.14 12.40 2.25
N ILE A 120 -5.97 11.64 2.98
CA ILE A 120 -7.41 11.87 3.09
C ILE A 120 -7.64 12.75 4.32
N PRO A 121 -8.06 14.01 4.14
CA PRO A 121 -8.22 14.93 5.26
C PRO A 121 -9.36 14.51 6.19
N ALA A 122 -9.30 14.96 7.43
CA ALA A 122 -10.29 14.70 8.47
C ALA A 122 -10.69 13.22 8.63
N THR A 123 -9.75 12.32 8.31
CA THR A 123 -9.97 10.87 8.38
C THR A 123 -8.80 10.20 9.07
N ALA A 124 -9.07 9.23 9.90
CA ALA A 124 -8.08 8.34 10.48
C ALA A 124 -8.38 6.88 10.10
N ILE A 125 -7.33 6.11 9.94
CA ILE A 125 -7.40 4.66 9.76
C ILE A 125 -7.06 3.99 11.09
N GLU A 126 -8.01 3.22 11.60
CA GLU A 126 -7.87 2.45 12.83
C GLU A 126 -8.05 0.96 12.54
N LYS A 127 -7.81 0.15 13.56
CA LYS A 127 -8.06 -1.30 13.53
C LYS A 127 -9.13 -1.63 14.55
N GLU A 128 -10.08 -2.45 14.14
CA GLU A 128 -11.13 -2.96 15.00
C GLU A 128 -11.28 -4.47 14.79
N PHE A 129 -11.44 -5.22 15.89
CA PHE A 129 -11.64 -6.66 15.77
C PHE A 129 -13.03 -6.94 15.19
N ASP A 130 -13.02 -7.70 14.10
CA ASP A 130 -14.25 -8.16 13.46
C ASP A 130 -14.47 -9.64 13.76
N ALA A 131 -15.56 -9.93 14.48
CA ALA A 131 -15.92 -11.29 14.87
C ALA A 131 -16.37 -12.17 13.70
N GLU A 132 -16.81 -11.55 12.58
CA GLU A 132 -17.22 -12.30 11.38
C GLU A 132 -16.02 -12.81 10.59
N THR A 133 -14.97 -12.01 10.50
CA THR A 133 -13.73 -12.37 9.80
C THR A 133 -12.69 -13.02 10.71
N GLY A 134 -12.75 -12.73 12.02
CA GLY A 134 -11.76 -13.18 13.01
C GLY A 134 -10.45 -12.38 12.97
N TYR A 135 -10.41 -11.24 12.27
CA TYR A 135 -9.22 -10.40 12.11
C TYR A 135 -9.41 -8.99 12.65
N GLN A 136 -8.30 -8.29 12.79
CA GLN A 136 -8.29 -6.85 13.02
C GLN A 136 -8.50 -6.14 11.68
N GLU A 137 -9.72 -5.73 11.41
CA GLU A 137 -10.07 -5.07 10.16
C GLU A 137 -9.83 -3.56 10.24
N LEU A 138 -9.72 -2.95 9.05
CA LEU A 138 -9.56 -1.51 8.93
C LEU A 138 -10.93 -0.85 9.07
N VAL A 139 -10.97 0.23 9.87
CA VAL A 139 -12.11 1.13 9.95
C VAL A 139 -11.67 2.57 9.67
N PHE A 140 -12.51 3.30 8.94
CA PHE A 140 -12.33 4.73 8.76
C PHE A 140 -13.11 5.47 9.84
N ARG A 141 -12.46 6.44 10.49
CA ARG A 141 -13.10 7.32 11.45
C ARG A 141 -12.86 8.77 11.06
N ALA A 142 -13.80 9.63 11.44
CA ALA A 142 -13.56 11.06 11.38
C ALA A 142 -12.40 11.39 12.35
N ALA A 143 -11.40 12.12 11.84
CA ALA A 143 -10.36 12.69 12.70
C ALA A 143 -10.90 13.96 13.36
N GLU A 144 -10.66 14.10 14.66
CA GLU A 144 -11.01 15.31 15.42
C GLU A 144 -10.11 16.49 15.05
#